data_e9c5f041f6c99dd0cae6a220c0e35ad2
#
_entry.id   e9c5f041f6c99dd0cae6a220c0e35ad2
#
_cell.length_a   1.000
_cell.length_b   1.000
_cell.length_c   1.000
_cell.angle_alpha   90.00
_cell.angle_beta   90.00
_cell.angle_gamma   90.00
#
_symmetry.space_group_name_H-M   'P 1'
#
loop_
_entity.id
_entity.type
_entity.pdbx_description
1 polymer ?
#
loop_
_entity_poly.entity_id
_entity_poly.type
_entity_poly.pdbx_seq_one_letter_code
_entity_poly.pdbx_strand_id
1 'polypeptide(L)'
;MSIQNFEPTMILAILPEILLIVLAGLILAFDAIWRPELKRSLGWMTAAGLLVVMVVSLLFARPPADDRLVFGGMVRHDWLSFAFILLFMFAAAITALFAMDMKLVGQKGEFYVLMLISTVGMSLMASAADIIMLYLAIETTSIPMYILAGFMTRDDKSAESGFKYLLFGAATSTIMLYGFSLLYGFTGQTNIYQVALGFYDLQFPKIAVFGSLLLILVGFSFKISAFPFHFWAPDVYEGAPTPIAGFLSTASKAAGFVVVLRVLVTIFTPSASPDWINMLSIVSVLTMTVGNVLALVQKNIKRLLAFSSIAHAGYILIGVVALSQLGLTSVVFYLIAYLITNLAAFGIVMTFSQVVGSEEISAYSGLSRRKPWLALAMMVAFLSLAGMPPLAGFVAKIFVFAAAVKVGLIWLAFVGVINSIIGLYYYLTVLKYVYLFRSDDESKPLAISRPYSIALTILIIGIILVGTFFGPWFNISTQIASSLF
;
A
#
# COMPACT_ATOMS: atom_id res chain seq x y z
N MET A 1 26.37 25.29 -1.19
CA MET A 1 25.62 24.58 -0.14
C MET A 1 26.15 24.98 1.21
N SER A 2 25.42 25.79 1.98
CA SER A 2 25.75 25.97 3.39
C SER A 2 25.47 24.62 4.08
N ILE A 3 26.48 24.05 4.71
CA ILE A 3 26.32 22.91 5.63
C ILE A 3 25.30 23.37 6.66
N GLN A 4 24.06 22.89 6.59
CA GLN A 4 23.09 23.15 7.66
C GLN A 4 23.68 22.57 8.92
N ASN A 5 23.94 23.44 9.91
CA ASN A 5 24.39 22.98 11.22
C ASN A 5 23.36 21.97 11.72
N PHE A 6 23.82 20.83 12.23
CA PHE A 6 22.97 19.83 12.83
C PHE A 6 22.17 20.44 13.97
N GLU A 7 20.88 20.57 13.81
CA GLU A 7 19.94 20.97 14.87
C GLU A 7 19.40 19.72 15.55
N PRO A 8 19.43 19.61 16.87
CA PRO A 8 18.84 18.45 17.57
C PRO A 8 17.39 18.21 17.25
N THR A 9 16.64 19.24 16.84
CA THR A 9 15.25 19.16 16.38
C THR A 9 15.09 18.35 15.10
N MET A 10 16.14 18.20 14.28
CA MET A 10 16.11 17.35 13.07
C MET A 10 15.91 15.87 13.41
N ILE A 11 16.35 15.41 14.60
CA ILE A 11 16.14 14.04 15.06
C ILE A 11 14.64 13.73 15.19
N LEU A 12 13.82 14.73 15.53
CA LEU A 12 12.38 14.54 15.67
C LEU A 12 11.71 14.18 14.32
N ALA A 13 12.30 14.61 13.20
CA ALA A 13 11.78 14.28 11.88
C ALA A 13 11.93 12.79 11.50
N ILE A 14 12.92 12.10 12.09
CA ILE A 14 13.16 10.66 11.88
C ILE A 14 12.93 9.85 13.17
N LEU A 15 12.28 10.46 14.17
CA LEU A 15 11.98 9.78 15.44
C LEU A 15 11.15 8.49 15.25
N PRO A 16 10.13 8.46 14.39
CA PRO A 16 9.35 7.24 14.13
C PRO A 16 10.24 6.09 13.64
N GLU A 17 11.16 6.35 12.70
CA GLU A 17 12.07 5.36 12.13
C GLU A 17 13.05 4.83 13.19
N ILE A 18 13.60 5.71 14.02
CA ILE A 18 14.48 5.33 15.13
C ILE A 18 13.74 4.39 16.09
N LEU A 19 12.52 4.75 16.47
CA LEU A 19 11.72 3.94 17.41
C LEU A 19 11.31 2.59 16.78
N LEU A 20 11.03 2.53 15.48
CA LEU A 20 10.77 1.28 14.76
C LEU A 20 11.99 0.35 14.77
N ILE A 21 13.20 0.90 14.57
CA ILE A 21 14.46 0.14 14.62
C ILE A 21 14.72 -0.37 16.06
N VAL A 22 14.48 0.45 17.07
CA VAL A 22 14.58 0.05 18.49
C VAL A 22 13.59 -1.07 18.78
N LEU A 23 12.35 -0.95 18.33
CA LEU A 23 11.33 -1.99 18.48
C LEU A 23 11.76 -3.30 17.80
N ALA A 24 12.31 -3.22 16.59
CA ALA A 24 12.83 -4.40 15.88
C ALA A 24 13.96 -5.08 16.65
N GLY A 25 14.88 -4.29 17.21
CA GLY A 25 15.96 -4.80 18.09
C GLY A 25 15.44 -5.48 19.36
N LEU A 26 14.42 -4.90 20.00
CA LEU A 26 13.76 -5.51 21.17
C LEU A 26 13.10 -6.85 20.81
N ILE A 27 12.41 -6.91 19.67
CA ILE A 27 11.78 -8.16 19.21
C ILE A 27 12.81 -9.25 18.98
N LEU A 28 13.96 -8.95 18.34
CA LEU A 28 15.06 -9.92 18.19
C LEU A 28 15.60 -10.39 19.54
N ALA A 29 15.82 -9.48 20.47
CA ALA A 29 16.32 -9.81 21.80
C ALA A 29 15.35 -10.74 22.55
N PHE A 30 14.06 -10.44 22.52
CA PHE A 30 13.04 -11.29 23.17
C PHE A 30 12.83 -12.61 22.44
N ASP A 31 12.94 -12.65 21.11
CA ASP A 31 12.87 -13.92 20.36
C ASP A 31 14.02 -14.86 20.72
N ALA A 32 15.21 -14.33 20.99
CA ALA A 32 16.37 -15.12 21.43
C ALA A 32 16.24 -15.64 22.88
N ILE A 33 15.57 -14.88 23.76
CA ILE A 33 15.47 -15.19 25.19
C ILE A 33 14.23 -16.02 25.52
N TRP A 34 13.12 -15.79 24.82
CA TRP A 34 11.83 -16.40 25.15
C TRP A 34 11.76 -17.87 24.74
N ARG A 35 11.13 -18.65 25.60
CA ARG A 35 10.82 -20.07 25.33
C ARG A 35 9.78 -20.17 24.21
N PRO A 36 9.71 -21.30 23.47
CA PRO A 36 8.79 -21.50 22.35
C PRO A 36 7.32 -21.19 22.68
N GLU A 37 6.87 -21.48 23.92
CA GLU A 37 5.49 -21.24 24.36
C GLU A 37 5.14 -19.74 24.42
N LEU A 38 6.13 -18.88 24.67
CA LEU A 38 5.95 -17.43 24.77
C LEU A 38 6.09 -16.71 23.43
N LYS A 39 6.59 -17.35 22.39
CA LYS A 39 6.88 -16.72 21.10
C LYS A 39 5.64 -16.14 20.40
N ARG A 40 4.46 -16.69 20.66
CA ARG A 40 3.18 -16.09 20.22
C ARG A 40 3.02 -14.65 20.72
N SER A 41 3.56 -14.31 21.88
CA SER A 41 3.46 -12.95 22.46
C SER A 41 4.29 -11.91 21.71
N LEU A 42 5.22 -12.31 20.81
CA LEU A 42 5.95 -11.40 19.93
C LEU A 42 4.99 -10.58 19.05
N GLY A 43 3.90 -11.18 18.58
CA GLY A 43 2.89 -10.46 17.81
C GLY A 43 2.18 -9.38 18.63
N TRP A 44 1.83 -9.66 19.90
CA TRP A 44 1.29 -8.65 20.80
C TRP A 44 2.29 -7.55 21.12
N MET A 45 3.55 -7.92 21.37
CA MET A 45 4.62 -6.94 21.61
C MET A 45 4.85 -6.04 20.39
N THR A 46 4.83 -6.60 19.19
CA THR A 46 4.95 -5.83 17.96
C THR A 46 3.76 -4.87 17.78
N ALA A 47 2.52 -5.36 17.93
CA ALA A 47 1.33 -4.53 17.76
C ALA A 47 1.23 -3.43 18.82
N ALA A 48 1.48 -3.75 20.09
CA ALA A 48 1.49 -2.77 21.18
C ALA A 48 2.66 -1.79 21.05
N GLY A 49 3.85 -2.27 20.69
CA GLY A 49 5.02 -1.44 20.42
C GLY A 49 4.77 -0.43 19.30
N LEU A 50 4.15 -0.86 18.20
CA LEU A 50 3.74 0.03 17.11
C LEU A 50 2.73 1.09 17.56
N LEU A 51 1.75 0.73 18.39
CA LEU A 51 0.83 1.71 18.97
C LEU A 51 1.55 2.74 19.83
N VAL A 52 2.51 2.31 20.65
CA VAL A 52 3.34 3.23 21.45
C VAL A 52 4.15 4.15 20.53
N VAL A 53 4.80 3.61 19.50
CA VAL A 53 5.56 4.42 18.53
C VAL A 53 4.63 5.43 17.83
N MET A 54 3.41 5.04 17.44
CA MET A 54 2.42 5.97 16.84
C MET A 54 2.05 7.09 17.80
N VAL A 55 1.79 6.78 19.08
CA VAL A 55 1.44 7.80 20.08
C VAL A 55 2.62 8.75 20.31
N VAL A 56 3.84 8.23 20.48
CA VAL A 56 5.05 9.06 20.66
C VAL A 56 5.27 9.95 19.43
N SER A 57 5.10 9.41 18.22
CA SER A 57 5.21 10.18 16.98
C SER A 57 4.17 11.31 16.92
N LEU A 58 2.92 11.04 17.31
CA LEU A 58 1.85 12.05 17.38
C LEU A 58 2.13 13.15 18.41
N LEU A 59 2.89 12.88 19.44
CA LEU A 59 3.22 13.87 20.49
C LEU A 59 4.45 14.70 20.12
N PHE A 60 5.49 14.10 19.52
CA PHE A 60 6.81 14.70 19.40
C PHE A 60 7.34 14.89 17.97
N ALA A 61 6.81 14.14 16.97
CA ALA A 61 7.30 14.14 15.59
C ALA A 61 6.35 14.82 14.60
N ARG A 62 5.42 15.66 15.08
CA ARG A 62 4.51 16.38 14.17
C ARG A 62 5.28 17.37 13.31
N PRO A 63 4.99 17.48 12.02
CA PRO A 63 5.59 18.49 11.18
C PRO A 63 5.25 19.90 11.69
N PRO A 64 6.19 20.86 11.59
CA PRO A 64 5.90 22.27 11.83
C PRO A 64 4.93 22.81 10.77
N ALA A 65 4.47 24.06 10.98
CA ALA A 65 3.58 24.72 10.01
C ALA A 65 4.26 24.92 8.64
N ASP A 66 5.56 25.19 8.66
CA ASP A 66 6.37 25.31 7.44
C ASP A 66 7.09 24.00 7.17
N ASP A 67 6.89 23.44 5.98
CA ASP A 67 7.57 22.22 5.52
C ASP A 67 9.09 22.41 5.55
N ARG A 68 9.81 21.49 6.18
CA ARG A 68 11.26 21.58 6.32
C ARG A 68 11.98 20.47 5.58
N LEU A 69 13.00 20.86 4.85
CA LEU A 69 14.04 19.97 4.36
C LEU A 69 15.10 19.82 5.47
N VAL A 70 15.35 18.60 5.90
CA VAL A 70 16.32 18.28 6.95
C VAL A 70 17.40 17.33 6.41
N PHE A 71 18.48 17.15 7.16
CA PHE A 71 19.61 16.31 6.77
C PHE A 71 20.20 16.70 5.41
N GLY A 72 20.54 17.97 5.23
CA GLY A 72 21.12 18.45 3.97
C GLY A 72 20.14 18.43 2.78
N GLY A 73 18.84 18.38 3.04
CA GLY A 73 17.82 18.34 2.01
C GLY A 73 17.44 16.92 1.55
N MET A 74 17.90 15.88 2.23
CA MET A 74 17.59 14.48 1.87
C MET A 74 16.19 14.05 2.30
N VAL A 75 15.67 14.62 3.39
CA VAL A 75 14.38 14.26 3.99
C VAL A 75 13.49 15.50 4.08
N ARG A 76 12.24 15.36 3.66
CA ARG A 76 11.19 16.36 3.83
C ARG A 76 10.27 15.96 4.98
N HIS A 77 10.18 16.82 5.98
CA HIS A 77 9.30 16.66 7.12
C HIS A 77 8.02 17.46 6.89
N ASP A 78 7.03 16.81 6.30
CA ASP A 78 5.74 17.38 5.91
C ASP A 78 4.55 16.51 6.36
N TRP A 79 3.33 17.05 6.24
CA TRP A 79 2.11 16.34 6.62
C TRP A 79 1.84 15.11 5.78
N LEU A 80 2.30 15.07 4.51
CA LEU A 80 2.16 13.89 3.66
C LEU A 80 2.97 12.73 4.23
N SER A 81 4.28 12.92 4.46
CA SER A 81 5.14 11.88 5.02
C SER A 81 4.63 11.42 6.38
N PHE A 82 4.31 12.36 7.28
CA PHE A 82 3.86 12.06 8.63
C PHE A 82 2.57 11.23 8.67
N ALA A 83 1.58 11.60 7.88
CA ALA A 83 0.31 10.87 7.83
C ALA A 83 0.49 9.43 7.28
N PHE A 84 1.32 9.28 6.25
CA PHE A 84 1.58 7.95 5.68
C PHE A 84 2.45 7.07 6.58
N ILE A 85 3.41 7.63 7.31
CA ILE A 85 4.15 6.92 8.36
C ILE A 85 3.19 6.30 9.38
N LEU A 86 2.22 7.08 9.90
CA LEU A 86 1.20 6.57 10.82
C LEU A 86 0.35 5.46 10.16
N LEU A 87 -0.02 5.63 8.89
CA LEU A 87 -0.80 4.66 8.14
C LEU A 87 -0.04 3.34 7.93
N PHE A 88 1.28 3.40 7.66
CA PHE A 88 2.13 2.20 7.52
C PHE A 88 2.31 1.47 8.85
N MET A 89 2.51 2.20 9.95
CA MET A 89 2.57 1.62 11.30
C MET A 89 1.24 0.95 11.69
N PHE A 90 0.11 1.58 11.37
CA PHE A 90 -1.20 0.98 11.57
C PHE A 90 -1.36 -0.32 10.79
N ALA A 91 -0.99 -0.33 9.50
CA ALA A 91 -1.03 -1.54 8.68
C ALA A 91 -0.13 -2.65 9.23
N ALA A 92 1.08 -2.31 9.68
CA ALA A 92 2.00 -3.25 10.32
C ALA A 92 1.44 -3.82 11.62
N ALA A 93 0.79 -2.99 12.47
CA ALA A 93 0.16 -3.44 13.72
C ALA A 93 -0.97 -4.45 13.46
N ILE A 94 -1.85 -4.15 12.51
CA ILE A 94 -2.92 -5.07 12.09
C ILE A 94 -2.33 -6.36 11.50
N THR A 95 -1.29 -6.26 10.68
CA THR A 95 -0.60 -7.42 10.11
C THR A 95 0.05 -8.30 11.19
N ALA A 96 0.63 -7.69 12.22
CA ALA A 96 1.20 -8.41 13.37
C ALA A 96 0.11 -9.20 14.13
N LEU A 97 -1.07 -8.60 14.36
CA LEU A 97 -2.20 -9.29 14.97
C LEU A 97 -2.70 -10.46 14.11
N PHE A 98 -2.69 -10.30 12.79
CA PHE A 98 -3.05 -11.37 11.88
C PHE A 98 -2.00 -12.48 11.80
N ALA A 99 -0.71 -12.19 11.92
CA ALA A 99 0.35 -13.18 11.79
C ALA A 99 0.51 -14.09 13.01
N MET A 100 0.21 -13.59 14.23
CA MET A 100 0.63 -14.21 15.50
C MET A 100 0.12 -15.63 15.73
N ASP A 101 -1.01 -16.02 15.15
CA ASP A 101 -1.58 -17.37 15.31
C ASP A 101 -1.15 -18.32 14.18
N MET A 102 -0.40 -17.86 13.20
CA MET A 102 0.22 -18.71 12.17
C MET A 102 1.51 -19.33 12.73
N LYS A 103 1.46 -20.60 13.16
CA LYS A 103 2.60 -21.27 13.81
C LYS A 103 3.91 -21.20 13.02
N LEU A 104 3.86 -21.28 11.69
CA LEU A 104 5.05 -21.25 10.82
C LEU A 104 5.65 -19.85 10.64
N VAL A 105 4.90 -18.81 10.96
CA VAL A 105 5.23 -17.40 10.66
C VAL A 105 5.27 -16.59 11.96
N GLY A 106 4.18 -16.56 12.70
CA GLY A 106 3.95 -15.64 13.81
C GLY A 106 4.73 -15.98 15.10
N GLN A 107 5.40 -17.13 15.16
CA GLN A 107 6.26 -17.52 16.28
C GLN A 107 7.74 -17.25 16.00
N LYS A 108 8.07 -16.55 14.92
CA LYS A 108 9.44 -16.20 14.52
C LYS A 108 9.66 -14.70 14.61
N GLY A 109 10.61 -14.27 15.42
CA GLY A 109 10.95 -12.85 15.59
C GLY A 109 11.41 -12.21 14.30
N GLU A 110 12.14 -12.95 13.47
CA GLU A 110 12.63 -12.50 12.16
C GLU A 110 11.49 -12.00 11.26
N PHE A 111 10.32 -12.60 11.32
CA PHE A 111 9.15 -12.18 10.56
C PHE A 111 8.74 -10.74 10.90
N TYR A 112 8.62 -10.45 12.18
CA TYR A 112 8.23 -9.11 12.65
C TYR A 112 9.33 -8.09 12.40
N VAL A 113 10.59 -8.46 12.56
CA VAL A 113 11.74 -7.59 12.29
C VAL A 113 11.79 -7.19 10.82
N LEU A 114 11.68 -8.14 9.90
CA LEU A 114 11.65 -7.85 8.46
C LEU A 114 10.46 -6.95 8.09
N MET A 115 9.29 -7.16 8.70
CA MET A 115 8.13 -6.31 8.50
C MET A 115 8.36 -4.88 9.02
N LEU A 116 8.99 -4.74 10.19
CA LEU A 116 9.33 -3.41 10.77
C LEU A 116 10.40 -2.68 9.94
N ILE A 117 11.44 -3.37 9.49
CA ILE A 117 12.46 -2.78 8.60
C ILE A 117 11.83 -2.32 7.28
N SER A 118 10.92 -3.13 6.71
CA SER A 118 10.18 -2.69 5.53
C SER A 118 9.30 -1.48 5.83
N THR A 119 8.72 -1.38 7.03
CA THR A 119 7.94 -0.20 7.47
C THR A 119 8.83 1.04 7.59
N VAL A 120 10.06 0.90 8.10
CA VAL A 120 11.07 1.99 8.08
C VAL A 120 11.35 2.42 6.64
N GLY A 121 11.59 1.47 5.73
CA GLY A 121 11.80 1.79 4.32
C GLY A 121 10.61 2.56 3.70
N MET A 122 9.36 2.13 3.96
CA MET A 122 8.16 2.83 3.47
C MET A 122 8.05 4.25 4.05
N SER A 123 8.41 4.43 5.32
CA SER A 123 8.47 5.73 5.98
C SER A 123 9.46 6.65 5.28
N LEU A 124 10.67 6.17 5.04
CA LEU A 124 11.71 6.91 4.33
C LEU A 124 11.34 7.18 2.87
N MET A 125 10.61 6.27 2.19
CA MET A 125 10.06 6.52 0.85
C MET A 125 9.10 7.72 0.85
N ALA A 126 8.25 7.84 1.85
CA ALA A 126 7.27 8.93 1.94
C ALA A 126 7.94 10.29 2.21
N SER A 127 9.06 10.31 2.93
CA SER A 127 9.79 11.52 3.31
C SER A 127 10.98 11.87 2.42
N ALA A 128 11.36 10.99 1.47
CA ALA A 128 12.52 11.20 0.61
C ALA A 128 12.37 12.47 -0.26
N ALA A 129 13.39 13.34 -0.19
CA ALA A 129 13.54 14.56 -1.00
C ALA A 129 14.79 14.55 -1.88
N ASP A 130 15.45 13.41 -1.98
CA ASP A 130 16.68 13.17 -2.73
C ASP A 130 16.56 11.83 -3.46
N ILE A 131 17.02 11.74 -4.70
CA ILE A 131 16.87 10.53 -5.55
C ILE A 131 17.67 9.34 -5.02
N ILE A 132 18.83 9.60 -4.36
CA ILE A 132 19.64 8.52 -3.77
C ILE A 132 18.91 7.99 -2.53
N MET A 133 18.45 8.91 -1.65
CA MET A 133 17.67 8.54 -0.47
C MET A 133 16.40 7.77 -0.86
N LEU A 134 15.71 8.22 -1.91
CA LEU A 134 14.50 7.56 -2.42
C LEU A 134 14.80 6.13 -2.90
N TYR A 135 15.88 5.95 -3.67
CA TYR A 135 16.27 4.63 -4.15
C TYR A 135 16.61 3.68 -2.99
N LEU A 136 17.42 4.14 -2.03
CA LEU A 136 17.75 3.36 -0.83
C LEU A 136 16.53 3.01 0.01
N ALA A 137 15.57 3.92 0.14
CA ALA A 137 14.31 3.68 0.85
C ALA A 137 13.44 2.61 0.15
N ILE A 138 13.40 2.64 -1.19
CA ILE A 138 12.70 1.64 -2.00
C ILE A 138 13.32 0.25 -1.79
N GLU A 139 14.66 0.13 -1.80
CA GLU A 139 15.35 -1.14 -1.57
C GLU A 139 15.21 -1.62 -0.12
N THR A 140 15.30 -0.70 0.85
CA THR A 140 15.06 -1.01 2.28
C THR A 140 13.64 -1.56 2.51
N THR A 141 12.66 -1.11 1.72
CA THR A 141 11.31 -1.68 1.73
C THR A 141 11.26 -3.04 1.05
N SER A 142 11.90 -3.17 -0.12
CA SER A 142 11.67 -4.26 -1.06
C SER A 142 12.39 -5.53 -0.66
N ILE A 143 13.67 -5.45 -0.24
CA ILE A 143 14.48 -6.62 0.11
C ILE A 143 13.83 -7.44 1.25
N PRO A 144 13.42 -6.84 2.40
CA PRO A 144 12.70 -7.58 3.42
C PRO A 144 11.38 -8.18 2.91
N MET A 145 10.67 -7.49 2.00
CA MET A 145 9.42 -8.00 1.44
C MET A 145 9.63 -9.20 0.51
N TYR A 146 10.76 -9.26 -0.22
CA TYR A 146 11.11 -10.44 -1.03
C TYR A 146 11.29 -11.68 -0.12
N ILE A 147 11.97 -11.50 1.01
CA ILE A 147 12.19 -12.56 2.01
C ILE A 147 10.86 -12.94 2.67
N LEU A 148 10.03 -11.96 3.02
CA LEU A 148 8.73 -12.22 3.65
C LEU A 148 7.75 -12.92 2.71
N ALA A 149 7.78 -12.65 1.41
CA ALA A 149 6.97 -13.35 0.41
C ALA A 149 7.35 -14.83 0.31
N GLY A 150 8.65 -15.16 0.38
CA GLY A 150 9.19 -16.51 0.37
C GLY A 150 9.43 -17.11 1.77
N PHE A 151 8.78 -16.58 2.82
CA PHE A 151 9.12 -16.90 4.22
C PHE A 151 8.86 -18.36 4.60
N MET A 152 7.88 -19.00 3.98
CA MET A 152 7.59 -20.43 4.18
C MET A 152 8.43 -21.28 3.22
N THR A 153 9.71 -21.42 3.51
CA THR A 153 10.73 -22.07 2.64
C THR A 153 10.44 -23.54 2.28
N ARG A 154 9.57 -24.22 3.00
CA ARG A 154 9.14 -25.61 2.72
C ARG A 154 7.87 -25.68 1.87
N ASP A 155 7.28 -24.56 1.53
CA ASP A 155 6.13 -24.44 0.64
C ASP A 155 6.63 -23.93 -0.72
N ASP A 156 6.51 -24.78 -1.74
CA ASP A 156 6.97 -24.47 -3.10
C ASP A 156 6.35 -23.20 -3.65
N LYS A 157 5.06 -22.95 -3.36
CA LYS A 157 4.38 -21.71 -3.78
C LYS A 157 4.96 -20.48 -3.12
N SER A 158 5.31 -20.57 -1.83
CA SER A 158 5.93 -19.46 -1.11
C SER A 158 7.36 -19.21 -1.62
N ALA A 159 8.15 -20.26 -1.84
CA ALA A 159 9.49 -20.14 -2.40
C ALA A 159 9.47 -19.51 -3.81
N GLU A 160 8.57 -19.96 -4.69
CA GLU A 160 8.34 -19.40 -6.02
C GLU A 160 7.91 -17.92 -5.95
N SER A 161 7.03 -17.58 -5.00
CA SER A 161 6.57 -16.21 -4.74
C SER A 161 7.76 -15.29 -4.40
N GLY A 162 8.59 -15.66 -3.45
CA GLY A 162 9.78 -14.89 -3.08
C GLY A 162 10.75 -14.71 -4.25
N PHE A 163 11.00 -15.78 -5.00
CA PHE A 163 11.91 -15.75 -6.16
C PHE A 163 11.38 -14.85 -7.29
N LYS A 164 10.10 -15.00 -7.67
CA LYS A 164 9.48 -14.14 -8.70
C LYS A 164 9.49 -12.67 -8.27
N TYR A 165 9.17 -12.40 -7.00
CA TYR A 165 9.12 -11.02 -6.51
C TYR A 165 10.51 -10.39 -6.52
N LEU A 166 11.55 -11.11 -6.09
CA LEU A 166 12.95 -10.66 -6.19
C LEU A 166 13.38 -10.42 -7.62
N LEU A 167 13.12 -11.37 -8.54
CA LEU A 167 13.61 -11.29 -9.92
C LEU A 167 13.00 -10.09 -10.66
N PHE A 168 11.66 -9.95 -10.62
CA PHE A 168 10.99 -8.82 -11.26
C PHE A 168 11.31 -7.49 -10.57
N GLY A 169 11.43 -7.50 -9.22
CA GLY A 169 11.77 -6.33 -8.45
C GLY A 169 13.17 -5.81 -8.77
N ALA A 170 14.18 -6.67 -8.75
CA ALA A 170 15.57 -6.30 -9.07
C ALA A 170 15.71 -5.77 -10.50
N ALA A 171 15.05 -6.41 -11.49
CA ALA A 171 15.07 -5.96 -12.87
C ALA A 171 14.47 -4.56 -13.04
N THR A 172 13.28 -4.32 -12.48
CA THR A 172 12.59 -3.02 -12.59
C THR A 172 13.28 -1.93 -11.78
N SER A 173 13.86 -2.26 -10.63
CA SER A 173 14.65 -1.35 -9.81
C SER A 173 15.92 -0.89 -10.50
N THR A 174 16.62 -1.79 -11.20
CA THR A 174 17.81 -1.45 -12.00
C THR A 174 17.48 -0.49 -13.13
N ILE A 175 16.36 -0.71 -13.84
CA ILE A 175 15.90 0.19 -14.90
C ILE A 175 15.56 1.58 -14.33
N MET A 176 14.86 1.61 -13.18
CA MET A 176 14.53 2.86 -12.48
C MET A 176 15.78 3.61 -12.03
N LEU A 177 16.78 2.90 -11.48
CA LEU A 177 18.05 3.50 -11.08
C LEU A 177 18.77 4.15 -12.26
N TYR A 178 18.73 3.52 -13.43
CA TYR A 178 19.27 4.12 -14.65
C TYR A 178 18.53 5.41 -15.02
N GLY A 179 17.18 5.44 -14.87
CA GLY A 179 16.39 6.68 -15.02
C GLY A 179 16.82 7.79 -14.05
N PHE A 180 17.04 7.47 -12.77
CA PHE A 180 17.58 8.43 -11.79
C PHE A 180 18.98 8.89 -12.13
N SER A 181 19.84 8.01 -12.64
CA SER A 181 21.20 8.38 -13.06
C SER A 181 21.19 9.37 -14.23
N LEU A 182 20.23 9.26 -15.16
CA LEU A 182 20.06 10.24 -16.23
C LEU A 182 19.62 11.61 -15.68
N LEU A 183 18.67 11.65 -14.71
CA LEU A 183 18.30 12.91 -14.05
C LEU A 183 19.51 13.60 -13.43
N TYR A 184 20.32 12.84 -12.71
CA TYR A 184 21.59 13.33 -12.14
C TYR A 184 22.57 13.77 -13.23
N GLY A 185 22.75 12.97 -14.28
CA GLY A 185 23.64 13.29 -15.40
C GLY A 185 23.27 14.58 -16.14
N PHE A 186 21.97 14.89 -16.23
CA PHE A 186 21.50 16.11 -16.86
C PHE A 186 21.65 17.34 -15.94
N THR A 187 21.33 17.21 -14.67
CA THR A 187 21.21 18.36 -13.75
C THR A 187 22.39 18.53 -12.80
N GLY A 188 23.20 17.49 -12.60
CA GLY A 188 24.23 17.44 -11.54
C GLY A 188 23.67 17.49 -10.13
N GLN A 189 22.36 17.27 -9.95
CA GLN A 189 21.67 17.41 -8.66
C GLN A 189 21.00 16.07 -8.27
N THR A 190 20.99 15.78 -6.96
CA THR A 190 20.28 14.61 -6.39
C THR A 190 19.00 15.01 -5.66
N ASN A 191 18.92 16.23 -5.14
CA ASN A 191 17.73 16.74 -4.50
C ASN A 191 16.61 16.98 -5.54
N ILE A 192 15.41 16.42 -5.30
CA ILE A 192 14.30 16.41 -6.28
C ILE A 192 13.83 17.82 -6.67
N TYR A 193 13.91 18.79 -5.76
CA TYR A 193 13.54 20.18 -6.01
C TYR A 193 14.60 20.89 -6.87
N GLN A 194 15.88 20.61 -6.62
CA GLN A 194 16.97 21.15 -7.44
C GLN A 194 17.00 20.51 -8.85
N VAL A 195 16.66 19.23 -8.96
CA VAL A 195 16.48 18.56 -10.27
C VAL A 195 15.38 19.26 -11.08
N ALA A 196 14.25 19.58 -10.42
CA ALA A 196 13.14 20.28 -11.07
C ALA A 196 13.56 21.68 -11.57
N LEU A 197 14.29 22.45 -10.76
CA LEU A 197 14.85 23.77 -11.14
C LEU A 197 15.83 23.62 -12.30
N GLY A 198 16.72 22.61 -12.27
CA GLY A 198 17.67 22.35 -13.34
C GLY A 198 17.01 22.10 -14.68
N PHE A 199 15.85 21.43 -14.71
CA PHE A 199 15.09 21.24 -15.95
C PHE A 199 14.51 22.52 -16.50
N TYR A 200 14.10 23.44 -15.63
CA TYR A 200 13.58 24.73 -16.03
C TYR A 200 14.68 25.65 -16.59
N ASP A 201 15.81 25.74 -15.89
CA ASP A 201 16.90 26.66 -16.20
C ASP A 201 17.73 26.21 -17.42
N LEU A 202 18.02 24.94 -17.57
CA LEU A 202 18.96 24.39 -18.56
C LEU A 202 18.31 23.99 -19.89
N GLN A 203 16.99 24.09 -20.02
CA GLN A 203 16.21 23.82 -21.24
C GLN A 203 16.57 22.48 -21.93
N PHE A 204 16.63 21.40 -21.19
CA PHE A 204 16.92 20.07 -21.73
C PHE A 204 15.91 19.64 -22.81
N PRO A 205 16.35 18.84 -23.80
CA PRO A 205 15.43 18.30 -24.80
C PRO A 205 14.30 17.53 -24.13
N LYS A 206 13.06 17.83 -24.47
CA LYS A 206 11.86 17.18 -23.89
C LYS A 206 11.92 15.66 -24.01
N ILE A 207 12.51 15.15 -25.09
CA ILE A 207 12.68 13.69 -25.31
C ILE A 207 13.58 13.04 -24.23
N ALA A 208 14.62 13.76 -23.78
CA ALA A 208 15.53 13.25 -22.75
C ALA A 208 14.85 13.20 -21.36
N VAL A 209 14.10 14.27 -21.02
CA VAL A 209 13.28 14.34 -19.78
C VAL A 209 12.22 13.25 -19.78
N PHE A 210 11.49 13.08 -20.89
CA PHE A 210 10.46 12.07 -21.05
C PHE A 210 11.05 10.64 -21.01
N GLY A 211 12.21 10.42 -21.65
CA GLY A 211 12.92 9.15 -21.60
C GLY A 211 13.33 8.74 -20.17
N SER A 212 13.84 9.70 -19.38
CA SER A 212 14.16 9.47 -17.96
C SER A 212 12.91 9.10 -17.15
N LEU A 213 11.81 9.80 -17.39
CA LEU A 213 10.52 9.52 -16.74
C LEU A 213 10.04 8.09 -17.07
N LEU A 214 10.11 7.67 -18.33
CA LEU A 214 9.71 6.32 -18.73
C LEU A 214 10.49 5.24 -17.96
N LEU A 215 11.81 5.39 -17.81
CA LEU A 215 12.64 4.46 -17.07
C LEU A 215 12.29 4.44 -15.58
N ILE A 216 12.02 5.60 -14.98
CA ILE A 216 11.59 5.72 -13.58
C ILE A 216 10.22 5.08 -13.37
N LEU A 217 9.30 5.29 -14.30
CA LEU A 217 7.95 4.72 -14.23
C LEU A 217 7.93 3.19 -14.33
N VAL A 218 8.96 2.53 -14.88
CA VAL A 218 9.08 1.07 -14.83
C VAL A 218 9.10 0.58 -13.37
N GLY A 219 9.98 1.15 -12.53
CA GLY A 219 10.06 0.78 -11.11
C GLY A 219 8.82 1.19 -10.32
N PHE A 220 8.28 2.38 -10.57
CA PHE A 220 7.05 2.82 -9.91
C PHE A 220 5.84 1.97 -10.30
N SER A 221 5.69 1.63 -11.58
CA SER A 221 4.61 0.76 -12.06
C SER A 221 4.71 -0.64 -11.47
N PHE A 222 5.92 -1.20 -11.33
CA PHE A 222 6.13 -2.44 -10.59
C PHE A 222 5.65 -2.30 -9.13
N LYS A 223 6.07 -1.24 -8.42
CA LYS A 223 5.75 -1.03 -7.01
C LYS A 223 4.25 -0.91 -6.74
N ILE A 224 3.51 -0.22 -7.61
CA ILE A 224 2.06 -0.08 -7.50
C ILE A 224 1.27 -1.17 -8.23
N SER A 225 1.95 -2.12 -8.87
CA SER A 225 1.38 -3.18 -9.71
C SER A 225 0.55 -2.65 -10.88
N ALA A 226 1.02 -1.58 -11.56
CA ALA A 226 0.37 -1.03 -12.74
C ALA A 226 0.81 -1.77 -14.03
N PHE A 227 -0.07 -1.79 -15.03
CA PHE A 227 0.23 -2.32 -16.35
C PHE A 227 1.40 -1.53 -17.01
N PRO A 228 2.36 -2.22 -17.68
CA PRO A 228 2.46 -3.67 -17.89
C PRO A 228 3.21 -4.44 -16.79
N PHE A 229 3.71 -3.78 -15.75
CA PHE A 229 4.59 -4.35 -14.71
C PHE A 229 3.82 -4.97 -13.52
N HIS A 230 2.64 -5.53 -13.76
CA HIS A 230 1.73 -6.10 -12.75
C HIS A 230 1.81 -7.63 -12.61
N PHE A 231 2.45 -8.34 -13.53
CA PHE A 231 2.40 -9.81 -13.63
C PHE A 231 2.88 -10.57 -12.39
N TRP A 232 3.75 -9.95 -11.60
CA TRP A 232 4.26 -10.55 -10.37
C TRP A 232 3.19 -10.67 -9.27
N ALA A 233 2.24 -9.73 -9.20
CA ALA A 233 1.35 -9.58 -8.05
C ALA A 233 0.40 -10.77 -7.84
N PRO A 234 -0.25 -11.38 -8.84
CA PRO A 234 -1.11 -12.53 -8.62
C PRO A 234 -0.38 -13.76 -8.06
N ASP A 235 0.78 -14.07 -8.59
CA ASP A 235 1.57 -15.22 -8.16
C ASP A 235 2.17 -14.99 -6.76
N VAL A 236 2.68 -13.78 -6.51
CA VAL A 236 3.25 -13.41 -5.21
C VAL A 236 2.19 -13.39 -4.11
N TYR A 237 0.99 -12.86 -4.38
CA TYR A 237 -0.06 -12.81 -3.35
C TYR A 237 -0.66 -14.20 -3.08
N GLU A 238 -0.70 -15.08 -4.07
CA GLU A 238 -1.13 -16.46 -3.86
C GLU A 238 -0.12 -17.25 -3.00
N GLY A 239 1.18 -17.15 -3.31
CA GLY A 239 2.22 -17.95 -2.63
C GLY A 239 2.70 -17.36 -1.29
N ALA A 240 2.69 -16.04 -1.13
CA ALA A 240 3.11 -15.42 0.12
C ALA A 240 2.21 -15.79 1.32
N PRO A 241 2.76 -15.77 2.55
CA PRO A 241 1.93 -15.81 3.75
C PRO A 241 0.82 -14.76 3.68
N THR A 242 -0.42 -15.14 3.94
CA THR A 242 -1.58 -14.26 3.72
C THR A 242 -1.50 -12.90 4.42
N PRO A 243 -0.95 -12.76 5.66
CA PRO A 243 -0.73 -11.45 6.27
C PRO A 243 0.20 -10.56 5.45
N ILE A 244 1.24 -11.15 4.82
CA ILE A 244 2.18 -10.42 3.97
C ILE A 244 1.54 -10.04 2.65
N ALA A 245 0.72 -10.92 2.04
CA ALA A 245 -0.05 -10.55 0.85
C ALA A 245 -0.96 -9.33 1.13
N GLY A 246 -1.63 -9.29 2.29
CA GLY A 246 -2.40 -8.14 2.75
C GLY A 246 -1.55 -6.88 2.93
N PHE A 247 -0.39 -6.98 3.56
CA PHE A 247 0.53 -5.86 3.79
C PHE A 247 1.13 -5.32 2.49
N LEU A 248 1.55 -6.21 1.58
CA LEU A 248 2.04 -5.85 0.24
C LEU A 248 0.97 -5.12 -0.58
N SER A 249 -0.26 -5.61 -0.54
CA SER A 249 -1.36 -5.05 -1.32
C SER A 249 -1.83 -3.68 -0.82
N THR A 250 -1.47 -3.31 0.40
CA THR A 250 -1.93 -2.09 1.08
C THR A 250 -0.80 -1.11 1.38
N ALA A 251 -0.03 -1.33 2.44
CA ALA A 251 1.01 -0.41 2.89
C ALA A 251 2.12 -0.19 1.86
N SER A 252 2.66 -1.27 1.29
CA SER A 252 3.72 -1.17 0.27
C SER A 252 3.23 -0.45 -0.99
N LYS A 253 1.98 -0.70 -1.40
CA LYS A 253 1.37 -0.02 -2.55
C LYS A 253 1.10 1.45 -2.25
N ALA A 254 0.62 1.78 -1.06
CA ALA A 254 0.41 3.17 -0.64
C ALA A 254 1.75 3.94 -0.62
N ALA A 255 2.83 3.34 -0.13
CA ALA A 255 4.17 3.93 -0.19
C ALA A 255 4.60 4.20 -1.64
N GLY A 256 4.34 3.26 -2.56
CA GLY A 256 4.59 3.45 -3.99
C GLY A 256 3.82 4.65 -4.57
N PHE A 257 2.54 4.81 -4.23
CA PHE A 257 1.75 5.97 -4.69
C PHE A 257 2.22 7.29 -4.12
N VAL A 258 2.65 7.34 -2.85
CA VAL A 258 3.22 8.56 -2.26
C VAL A 258 4.46 9.01 -3.02
N VAL A 259 5.35 8.06 -3.38
CA VAL A 259 6.54 8.35 -4.20
C VAL A 259 6.13 8.84 -5.59
N VAL A 260 5.17 8.18 -6.25
CA VAL A 260 4.65 8.59 -7.56
C VAL A 260 4.14 10.02 -7.50
N LEU A 261 3.32 10.36 -6.49
CA LEU A 261 2.81 11.73 -6.31
C LEU A 261 3.96 12.72 -6.13
N ARG A 262 4.88 12.45 -5.18
CA ARG A 262 5.99 13.37 -4.87
C ARG A 262 6.87 13.62 -6.08
N VAL A 263 7.27 12.58 -6.79
CA VAL A 263 8.16 12.70 -7.97
C VAL A 263 7.46 13.39 -9.15
N LEU A 264 6.21 13.00 -9.46
CA LEU A 264 5.50 13.57 -10.60
C LEU A 264 5.11 15.04 -10.37
N VAL A 265 4.66 15.39 -9.16
CA VAL A 265 4.27 16.77 -8.84
C VAL A 265 5.48 17.70 -8.76
N THR A 266 6.63 17.19 -8.29
CA THR A 266 7.83 18.02 -8.07
C THR A 266 8.72 18.10 -9.32
N ILE A 267 9.13 16.93 -9.89
CA ILE A 267 10.12 16.89 -10.97
C ILE A 267 9.46 17.05 -12.33
N PHE A 268 8.35 16.34 -12.57
CA PHE A 268 7.72 16.22 -13.89
C PHE A 268 6.43 17.04 -13.94
N THR A 269 6.54 18.35 -13.72
CA THR A 269 5.38 19.25 -13.86
C THR A 269 4.82 19.23 -15.29
N PRO A 270 3.52 19.51 -15.53
CA PRO A 270 2.94 19.55 -16.87
C PRO A 270 3.63 20.55 -17.81
N SER A 271 4.20 21.62 -17.26
CA SER A 271 5.00 22.59 -18.02
C SER A 271 6.31 21.99 -18.56
N ALA A 272 6.92 21.07 -17.80
CA ALA A 272 8.16 20.38 -18.21
C ALA A 272 7.89 19.27 -19.24
N SER A 273 6.80 18.51 -19.09
CA SER A 273 6.47 17.39 -19.99
C SER A 273 4.96 17.09 -19.96
N PRO A 274 4.14 17.67 -20.84
CA PRO A 274 2.68 17.47 -20.84
C PRO A 274 2.24 16.06 -21.26
N ASP A 275 3.09 15.34 -21.98
CA ASP A 275 2.70 14.06 -22.62
C ASP A 275 2.50 12.91 -21.64
N TRP A 276 3.09 12.98 -20.43
CA TRP A 276 2.95 11.91 -19.43
C TRP A 276 1.53 11.77 -18.89
N ILE A 277 0.73 12.84 -18.90
CA ILE A 277 -0.68 12.80 -18.45
C ILE A 277 -1.48 11.83 -19.34
N ASN A 278 -1.33 11.95 -20.65
CA ASN A 278 -1.99 11.06 -21.62
C ASN A 278 -1.49 9.61 -21.46
N MET A 279 -0.19 9.44 -21.32
CA MET A 279 0.41 8.11 -21.12
C MET A 279 -0.11 7.44 -19.83
N LEU A 280 -0.09 8.13 -18.70
CA LEU A 280 -0.61 7.58 -17.45
C LEU A 280 -2.12 7.38 -17.46
N SER A 281 -2.88 8.17 -18.23
CA SER A 281 -4.30 7.92 -18.47
C SER A 281 -4.52 6.57 -19.15
N ILE A 282 -3.73 6.27 -20.18
CA ILE A 282 -3.78 4.96 -20.86
C ILE A 282 -3.35 3.84 -19.91
N VAL A 283 -2.27 4.03 -19.17
CA VAL A 283 -1.81 3.05 -18.15
C VAL A 283 -2.90 2.82 -17.10
N SER A 284 -3.59 3.86 -16.65
CA SER A 284 -4.72 3.76 -15.72
C SER A 284 -5.85 2.88 -16.28
N VAL A 285 -6.28 3.15 -17.54
CA VAL A 285 -7.32 2.35 -18.22
C VAL A 285 -6.91 0.90 -18.37
N LEU A 286 -5.70 0.64 -18.85
CA LEU A 286 -5.20 -0.73 -19.03
C LEU A 286 -5.09 -1.46 -17.69
N THR A 287 -4.60 -0.77 -16.65
CA THR A 287 -4.44 -1.35 -15.31
C THR A 287 -5.78 -1.76 -14.71
N MET A 288 -6.81 -0.87 -14.74
CA MET A 288 -8.12 -1.22 -14.18
C MET A 288 -8.85 -2.25 -15.02
N THR A 289 -8.72 -2.22 -16.36
CA THR A 289 -9.41 -3.16 -17.24
C THR A 289 -8.80 -4.56 -17.16
N VAL A 290 -7.48 -4.68 -17.27
CA VAL A 290 -6.79 -5.96 -17.16
C VAL A 290 -7.01 -6.57 -15.76
N GLY A 291 -6.89 -5.78 -14.70
CA GLY A 291 -7.16 -6.22 -13.34
C GLY A 291 -8.58 -6.77 -13.17
N ASN A 292 -9.60 -6.03 -13.60
CA ASN A 292 -10.99 -6.47 -13.46
C ASN A 292 -11.33 -7.69 -14.33
N VAL A 293 -10.90 -7.71 -15.60
CA VAL A 293 -11.21 -8.81 -16.52
C VAL A 293 -10.56 -10.12 -16.06
N LEU A 294 -9.29 -10.06 -15.60
CA LEU A 294 -8.61 -11.25 -15.11
C LEU A 294 -9.13 -11.70 -13.73
N ALA A 295 -9.69 -10.80 -12.92
CA ALA A 295 -10.35 -11.17 -11.67
C ALA A 295 -11.59 -12.04 -11.88
N LEU A 296 -12.34 -11.85 -12.99
CA LEU A 296 -13.58 -12.59 -13.29
C LEU A 296 -13.39 -14.10 -13.40
N VAL A 297 -12.23 -14.55 -13.84
CA VAL A 297 -11.94 -15.97 -14.11
C VAL A 297 -11.23 -16.69 -12.96
N GLN A 298 -10.94 -15.98 -11.87
CA GLN A 298 -10.20 -16.56 -10.74
C GLN A 298 -11.07 -17.48 -9.89
N LYS A 299 -10.48 -18.58 -9.46
CA LYS A 299 -11.08 -19.55 -8.52
C LYS A 299 -10.46 -19.45 -7.12
N ASN A 300 -9.20 -19.04 -7.03
CA ASN A 300 -8.49 -18.77 -5.77
C ASN A 300 -8.79 -17.35 -5.32
N ILE A 301 -9.18 -17.18 -4.05
CA ILE A 301 -9.59 -15.87 -3.51
C ILE A 301 -8.41 -14.90 -3.35
N LYS A 302 -7.19 -15.39 -3.06
CA LYS A 302 -5.99 -14.54 -2.98
C LYS A 302 -5.62 -13.98 -4.34
N ARG A 303 -5.72 -14.81 -5.41
CA ARG A 303 -5.51 -14.33 -6.78
C ARG A 303 -6.59 -13.35 -7.21
N LEU A 304 -7.85 -13.58 -6.85
CA LEU A 304 -8.93 -12.64 -7.10
C LEU A 304 -8.63 -11.28 -6.44
N LEU A 305 -8.22 -11.26 -5.17
CA LEU A 305 -7.85 -10.04 -4.46
C LEU A 305 -6.59 -9.38 -5.04
N ALA A 306 -5.65 -10.15 -5.60
CA ALA A 306 -4.48 -9.61 -6.29
C ALA A 306 -4.89 -8.85 -7.56
N PHE A 307 -5.72 -9.42 -8.42
CA PHE A 307 -6.23 -8.74 -9.61
C PHE A 307 -7.14 -7.56 -9.27
N SER A 308 -7.97 -7.69 -8.23
CA SER A 308 -8.69 -6.58 -7.62
C SER A 308 -7.75 -5.44 -7.21
N SER A 309 -6.65 -5.76 -6.54
CA SER A 309 -5.63 -4.80 -6.12
C SER A 309 -4.96 -4.08 -7.31
N ILE A 310 -4.78 -4.76 -8.45
CA ILE A 310 -4.32 -4.16 -9.71
C ILE A 310 -5.38 -3.19 -10.24
N ALA A 311 -6.65 -3.60 -10.28
CA ALA A 311 -7.73 -2.72 -10.73
C ALA A 311 -7.83 -1.44 -9.86
N HIS A 312 -7.71 -1.57 -8.54
CA HIS A 312 -7.71 -0.43 -7.62
C HIS A 312 -6.53 0.52 -7.86
N ALA A 313 -5.34 0.01 -8.20
CA ALA A 313 -4.22 0.87 -8.61
C ALA A 313 -4.58 1.71 -9.84
N GLY A 314 -5.30 1.14 -10.82
CA GLY A 314 -5.82 1.87 -11.97
C GLY A 314 -6.79 3.00 -11.59
N TYR A 315 -7.71 2.77 -10.64
CA TYR A 315 -8.60 3.83 -10.15
C TYR A 315 -7.84 4.95 -9.42
N ILE A 316 -6.85 4.61 -8.59
CA ILE A 316 -6.03 5.61 -7.89
C ILE A 316 -5.25 6.46 -8.90
N LEU A 317 -4.73 5.86 -9.97
CA LEU A 317 -4.04 6.58 -11.05
C LEU A 317 -4.92 7.65 -11.72
N ILE A 318 -6.25 7.50 -11.76
CA ILE A 318 -7.17 8.55 -12.24
C ILE A 318 -6.97 9.85 -11.44
N GLY A 319 -6.87 9.75 -10.11
CA GLY A 319 -6.63 10.90 -9.25
C GLY A 319 -5.23 11.51 -9.43
N VAL A 320 -4.21 10.66 -9.70
CA VAL A 320 -2.84 11.13 -10.02
C VAL A 320 -2.84 11.93 -11.31
N VAL A 321 -3.48 11.40 -12.37
CA VAL A 321 -3.56 12.03 -13.69
C VAL A 321 -4.33 13.36 -13.67
N ALA A 322 -5.34 13.47 -12.80
CA ALA A 322 -6.11 14.70 -12.64
C ALA A 322 -5.26 15.89 -12.14
N LEU A 323 -4.11 15.66 -11.56
CA LEU A 323 -3.08 16.62 -11.12
C LEU A 323 -3.65 17.97 -10.62
N SER A 324 -4.65 17.88 -9.76
CA SER A 324 -5.34 19.03 -9.15
C SER A 324 -5.41 18.82 -7.64
N GLN A 325 -5.65 19.88 -6.88
CA GLN A 325 -5.86 19.75 -5.43
C GLN A 325 -6.90 18.67 -5.10
N LEU A 326 -8.02 18.63 -5.84
CA LEU A 326 -9.04 17.58 -5.65
C LEU A 326 -8.50 16.20 -6.05
N GLY A 327 -7.69 16.10 -7.12
CA GLY A 327 -7.07 14.86 -7.57
C GLY A 327 -6.16 14.28 -6.48
N LEU A 328 -5.23 15.07 -5.96
CA LEU A 328 -4.31 14.64 -4.92
C LEU A 328 -5.03 14.29 -3.60
N THR A 329 -6.00 15.13 -3.19
CA THR A 329 -6.88 14.83 -2.05
C THR A 329 -7.59 13.49 -2.22
N SER A 330 -8.12 13.22 -3.44
CA SER A 330 -8.83 11.98 -3.73
C SER A 330 -7.91 10.76 -3.68
N VAL A 331 -6.65 10.88 -4.12
CA VAL A 331 -5.64 9.80 -4.01
C VAL A 331 -5.36 9.49 -2.55
N VAL A 332 -5.09 10.49 -1.72
CA VAL A 332 -4.83 10.31 -0.28
C VAL A 332 -6.02 9.64 0.40
N PHE A 333 -7.24 10.14 0.18
CA PHE A 333 -8.45 9.54 0.73
C PHE A 333 -8.65 8.10 0.26
N TYR A 334 -8.41 7.83 -1.03
CA TYR A 334 -8.54 6.49 -1.60
C TYR A 334 -7.55 5.51 -0.97
N LEU A 335 -6.30 5.90 -0.77
CA LEU A 335 -5.28 5.07 -0.15
C LEU A 335 -5.66 4.71 1.30
N ILE A 336 -6.21 5.65 2.08
CA ILE A 336 -6.71 5.39 3.43
C ILE A 336 -7.87 4.37 3.38
N ALA A 337 -8.90 4.64 2.57
CA ALA A 337 -10.07 3.78 2.43
C ALA A 337 -9.72 2.38 1.93
N TYR A 338 -8.82 2.31 0.94
CA TYR A 338 -8.37 1.06 0.35
C TYR A 338 -7.55 0.22 1.34
N LEU A 339 -6.63 0.84 2.09
CA LEU A 339 -5.79 0.14 3.06
C LEU A 339 -6.64 -0.59 4.10
N ILE A 340 -7.57 0.10 4.75
CA ILE A 340 -8.43 -0.52 5.78
C ILE A 340 -9.33 -1.60 5.19
N THR A 341 -9.88 -1.37 3.98
CA THR A 341 -10.80 -2.30 3.34
C THR A 341 -10.09 -3.56 2.86
N ASN A 342 -8.93 -3.42 2.23
CA ASN A 342 -8.22 -4.55 1.66
C ASN A 342 -7.49 -5.38 2.73
N LEU A 343 -6.98 -4.74 3.82
CA LEU A 343 -6.51 -5.47 4.99
C LEU A 343 -7.64 -6.29 5.64
N ALA A 344 -8.87 -5.77 5.70
CA ALA A 344 -10.01 -6.53 6.18
C ALA A 344 -10.29 -7.75 5.28
N ALA A 345 -10.29 -7.57 3.96
CA ALA A 345 -10.51 -8.66 3.00
C ALA A 345 -9.46 -9.78 3.16
N PHE A 346 -8.16 -9.44 3.17
CA PHE A 346 -7.11 -10.42 3.40
C PHE A 346 -7.14 -11.04 4.80
N GLY A 347 -7.50 -10.27 5.83
CA GLY A 347 -7.67 -10.77 7.19
C GLY A 347 -8.79 -11.82 7.29
N ILE A 348 -9.89 -11.62 6.58
CA ILE A 348 -11.00 -12.59 6.51
C ILE A 348 -10.56 -13.85 5.79
N VAL A 349 -9.88 -13.70 4.64
CA VAL A 349 -9.34 -14.82 3.87
C VAL A 349 -8.40 -15.66 4.72
N MET A 350 -7.47 -15.02 5.42
CA MET A 350 -6.54 -15.68 6.30
C MET A 350 -7.25 -16.43 7.44
N THR A 351 -8.18 -15.75 8.11
CA THR A 351 -8.94 -16.35 9.23
C THR A 351 -9.70 -17.60 8.78
N PHE A 352 -10.26 -17.57 7.58
CA PHE A 352 -11.01 -18.69 7.01
C PHE A 352 -10.06 -19.82 6.56
N SER A 353 -9.04 -19.49 5.76
CA SER A 353 -8.14 -20.49 5.17
C SER A 353 -7.33 -21.26 6.22
N GLN A 354 -6.98 -20.62 7.34
CA GLN A 354 -6.30 -21.31 8.45
C GLN A 354 -7.15 -22.39 9.10
N VAL A 355 -8.47 -22.22 9.17
CA VAL A 355 -9.37 -23.17 9.82
C VAL A 355 -9.83 -24.24 8.82
N VAL A 356 -10.08 -23.85 7.57
CA VAL A 356 -10.65 -24.74 6.55
C VAL A 356 -9.57 -25.42 5.70
N GLY A 357 -8.38 -24.82 5.60
CA GLY A 357 -7.27 -25.35 4.78
C GLY A 357 -7.44 -25.12 3.29
N SER A 358 -8.37 -24.24 2.86
CA SER A 358 -8.65 -23.97 1.45
C SER A 358 -8.71 -22.46 1.16
N GLU A 359 -8.20 -22.07 0.00
CA GLU A 359 -8.29 -20.72 -0.56
C GLU A 359 -9.22 -20.61 -1.77
N GLU A 360 -9.92 -21.72 -2.09
CA GLU A 360 -10.89 -21.77 -3.18
C GLU A 360 -12.15 -20.97 -2.80
N ILE A 361 -12.69 -20.21 -3.76
CA ILE A 361 -13.91 -19.41 -3.56
C ILE A 361 -15.10 -20.30 -3.21
N SER A 362 -15.18 -21.47 -3.79
CA SER A 362 -16.24 -22.47 -3.53
C SER A 362 -16.27 -22.93 -2.08
N ALA A 363 -15.11 -22.97 -1.39
CA ALA A 363 -15.01 -23.40 0.00
C ALA A 363 -15.72 -22.44 0.99
N TYR A 364 -15.98 -21.19 0.58
CA TYR A 364 -16.73 -20.20 1.37
C TYR A 364 -18.24 -20.45 1.41
N SER A 365 -18.74 -21.50 0.74
CA SER A 365 -20.17 -21.87 0.76
C SER A 365 -20.67 -22.05 2.19
N GLY A 366 -21.80 -21.41 2.52
CA GLY A 366 -22.45 -21.52 3.83
C GLY A 366 -21.74 -20.81 4.98
N LEU A 367 -20.73 -19.97 4.71
CA LEU A 367 -20.00 -19.24 5.76
C LEU A 367 -20.93 -18.41 6.65
N SER A 368 -21.99 -17.84 6.07
CA SER A 368 -22.99 -17.06 6.83
C SER A 368 -23.67 -17.84 7.95
N ARG A 369 -23.80 -19.16 7.81
CA ARG A 369 -24.39 -20.06 8.82
C ARG A 369 -23.36 -20.56 9.81
N ARG A 370 -22.11 -20.84 9.33
CA ARG A 370 -20.99 -21.31 10.17
C ARG A 370 -20.45 -20.24 11.09
N LYS A 371 -20.35 -18.99 10.60
CA LYS A 371 -19.81 -17.84 11.36
C LYS A 371 -20.41 -16.53 10.83
N PRO A 372 -21.62 -16.13 11.30
CA PRO A 372 -22.33 -14.95 10.80
C PRO A 372 -21.52 -13.65 10.85
N TRP A 373 -20.73 -13.44 11.92
CA TRP A 373 -19.88 -12.26 12.06
C TRP A 373 -18.80 -12.19 10.95
N LEU A 374 -18.13 -13.29 10.65
CA LEU A 374 -17.10 -13.33 9.61
C LEU A 374 -17.71 -13.11 8.22
N ALA A 375 -18.89 -13.66 7.97
CA ALA A 375 -19.64 -13.45 6.74
C ALA A 375 -20.07 -11.98 6.60
N LEU A 376 -20.56 -11.34 7.67
CA LEU A 376 -20.89 -9.92 7.68
C LEU A 376 -19.64 -9.06 7.42
N ALA A 377 -18.52 -9.36 8.07
CA ALA A 377 -17.26 -8.69 7.82
C ALA A 377 -16.85 -8.79 6.35
N MET A 378 -16.98 -9.99 5.73
CA MET A 378 -16.70 -10.21 4.32
C MET A 378 -17.63 -9.40 3.42
N MET A 379 -18.92 -9.35 3.74
CA MET A 379 -19.89 -8.54 3.00
C MET A 379 -19.51 -7.06 3.03
N VAL A 380 -19.20 -6.49 4.20
CA VAL A 380 -18.81 -5.08 4.33
C VAL A 380 -17.52 -4.79 3.55
N ALA A 381 -16.48 -5.63 3.69
CA ALA A 381 -15.22 -5.43 3.00
C ALA A 381 -15.38 -5.53 1.48
N PHE A 382 -16.08 -6.55 0.97
CA PHE A 382 -16.23 -6.78 -0.46
C PHE A 382 -17.17 -5.76 -1.12
N LEU A 383 -18.25 -5.36 -0.47
CA LEU A 383 -19.11 -4.28 -0.96
C LEU A 383 -18.39 -2.93 -0.94
N SER A 384 -17.50 -2.70 0.02
CA SER A 384 -16.65 -1.51 0.02
C SER A 384 -15.66 -1.51 -1.15
N LEU A 385 -14.96 -2.63 -1.44
CA LEU A 385 -14.10 -2.76 -2.63
C LEU A 385 -14.90 -2.58 -3.93
N ALA A 386 -16.10 -3.12 -3.99
CA ALA A 386 -17.01 -2.94 -5.11
C ALA A 386 -17.41 -1.47 -5.32
N GLY A 387 -17.43 -0.68 -4.27
CA GLY A 387 -17.87 0.72 -4.30
C GLY A 387 -19.37 0.87 -4.09
N MET A 388 -19.92 0.16 -3.11
CA MET A 388 -21.34 0.27 -2.74
C MET A 388 -21.53 1.28 -1.60
N PRO A 389 -22.53 2.20 -1.69
CA PRO A 389 -22.86 3.08 -0.60
C PRO A 389 -23.36 2.31 0.63
N PRO A 390 -23.17 2.78 1.87
CA PRO A 390 -22.45 4.00 2.30
C PRO A 390 -20.99 3.75 2.70
N LEU A 391 -20.30 2.78 2.09
CA LEU A 391 -18.98 2.32 2.52
C LEU A 391 -17.82 3.16 1.95
N ALA A 392 -16.65 3.08 2.59
CA ALA A 392 -15.48 3.90 2.29
C ALA A 392 -15.03 3.85 0.82
N GLY A 393 -15.07 2.68 0.19
CA GLY A 393 -14.66 2.51 -1.21
C GLY A 393 -15.57 3.22 -2.22
N PHE A 394 -16.86 3.39 -1.92
CA PHE A 394 -17.78 4.18 -2.74
C PHE A 394 -17.36 5.65 -2.76
N VAL A 395 -17.14 6.23 -1.57
CA VAL A 395 -16.74 7.64 -1.44
C VAL A 395 -15.40 7.89 -2.13
N ALA A 396 -14.44 6.97 -1.95
CA ALA A 396 -13.13 7.05 -2.60
C ALA A 396 -13.24 7.07 -4.13
N LYS A 397 -14.07 6.19 -4.73
CA LYS A 397 -14.30 6.16 -6.18
C LYS A 397 -14.97 7.43 -6.69
N ILE A 398 -15.99 7.94 -5.97
CA ILE A 398 -16.64 9.20 -6.35
C ILE A 398 -15.64 10.35 -6.42
N PHE A 399 -14.75 10.49 -5.44
CA PHE A 399 -13.80 11.59 -5.42
C PHE A 399 -12.79 11.53 -6.56
N VAL A 400 -12.23 10.36 -6.90
CA VAL A 400 -11.30 10.27 -8.05
C VAL A 400 -12.00 10.52 -9.38
N PHE A 401 -13.26 10.05 -9.55
CA PHE A 401 -14.03 10.31 -10.75
C PHE A 401 -14.42 11.79 -10.85
N ALA A 402 -14.84 12.41 -9.75
CA ALA A 402 -15.15 13.84 -9.72
C ALA A 402 -13.91 14.69 -10.04
N ALA A 403 -12.72 14.29 -9.56
CA ALA A 403 -11.48 14.97 -9.90
C ALA A 403 -11.18 14.91 -11.41
N ALA A 404 -11.34 13.74 -12.05
CA ALA A 404 -11.16 13.59 -13.49
C ALA A 404 -12.16 14.43 -14.29
N VAL A 405 -13.44 14.43 -13.91
CA VAL A 405 -14.48 15.25 -14.55
C VAL A 405 -14.14 16.74 -14.45
N LYS A 406 -13.69 17.20 -13.27
CA LYS A 406 -13.35 18.60 -13.03
C LYS A 406 -12.22 19.13 -13.91
N VAL A 407 -11.27 18.27 -14.30
CA VAL A 407 -10.15 18.63 -15.19
C VAL A 407 -10.42 18.29 -16.67
N GLY A 408 -11.66 17.91 -17.02
CA GLY A 408 -12.06 17.64 -18.41
C GLY A 408 -11.78 16.21 -18.89
N LEU A 409 -11.26 15.30 -18.04
CA LEU A 409 -11.01 13.90 -18.37
C LEU A 409 -12.26 13.02 -18.17
N ILE A 410 -13.40 13.48 -18.73
CA ILE A 410 -14.72 12.82 -18.57
C ILE A 410 -14.67 11.37 -19.08
N TRP A 411 -14.00 11.15 -20.21
CA TRP A 411 -13.86 9.83 -20.80
C TRP A 411 -13.17 8.83 -19.84
N LEU A 412 -12.15 9.29 -19.09
CA LEU A 412 -11.43 8.46 -18.13
C LEU A 412 -12.30 8.09 -16.93
N ALA A 413 -13.09 9.05 -16.43
CA ALA A 413 -14.09 8.80 -15.39
C ALA A 413 -15.15 7.79 -15.86
N PHE A 414 -15.64 7.91 -17.11
CA PHE A 414 -16.62 6.99 -17.71
C PHE A 414 -16.07 5.55 -17.79
N VAL A 415 -14.84 5.37 -18.28
CA VAL A 415 -14.16 4.06 -18.28
C VAL A 415 -14.00 3.52 -16.88
N GLY A 416 -13.67 4.38 -15.89
CA GLY A 416 -13.59 4.02 -14.49
C GLY A 416 -14.90 3.48 -13.93
N VAL A 417 -16.03 4.11 -14.24
CA VAL A 417 -17.37 3.66 -13.82
C VAL A 417 -17.70 2.30 -14.43
N ILE A 418 -17.46 2.09 -15.73
CA ILE A 418 -17.68 0.77 -16.38
C ILE A 418 -16.84 -0.30 -15.69
N ASN A 419 -15.56 -0.04 -15.45
CA ASN A 419 -14.68 -0.97 -14.75
C ASN A 419 -15.15 -1.27 -13.32
N SER A 420 -15.72 -0.27 -12.62
CA SER A 420 -16.30 -0.48 -11.29
C SER A 420 -17.50 -1.43 -11.31
N ILE A 421 -18.33 -1.38 -12.36
CA ILE A 421 -19.45 -2.31 -12.56
C ILE A 421 -18.93 -3.75 -12.82
N ILE A 422 -17.89 -3.89 -13.63
CA ILE A 422 -17.23 -5.21 -13.83
C ILE A 422 -16.70 -5.74 -12.48
N GLY A 423 -16.06 -4.87 -11.69
CA GLY A 423 -15.57 -5.22 -10.36
C GLY A 423 -16.66 -5.73 -9.41
N LEU A 424 -17.82 -5.08 -9.40
CA LEU A 424 -18.96 -5.48 -8.58
C LEU A 424 -19.36 -6.96 -8.83
N TYR A 425 -19.30 -7.44 -10.06
CA TYR A 425 -19.72 -8.78 -10.40
C TYR A 425 -18.92 -9.87 -9.68
N TYR A 426 -17.59 -9.82 -9.68
CA TYR A 426 -16.81 -10.87 -9.02
C TYR A 426 -16.86 -10.79 -7.50
N TYR A 427 -17.00 -9.61 -6.90
CA TYR A 427 -17.23 -9.50 -5.46
C TYR A 427 -18.57 -10.08 -5.04
N LEU A 428 -19.65 -9.80 -5.80
CA LEU A 428 -20.96 -10.40 -5.57
C LEU A 428 -20.94 -11.90 -5.80
N THR A 429 -20.12 -12.40 -6.74
CA THR A 429 -19.97 -13.85 -6.96
C THR A 429 -19.41 -14.53 -5.70
N VAL A 430 -18.40 -13.96 -5.04
CA VAL A 430 -17.90 -14.52 -3.77
C VAL A 430 -18.97 -14.45 -2.68
N LEU A 431 -19.68 -13.32 -2.54
CA LEU A 431 -20.76 -13.19 -1.56
C LEU A 431 -21.92 -14.15 -1.82
N LYS A 432 -22.17 -14.52 -3.08
CA LYS A 432 -23.14 -15.56 -3.45
C LYS A 432 -22.76 -16.91 -2.83
N TYR A 433 -21.49 -17.32 -2.86
CA TYR A 433 -21.04 -18.52 -2.15
C TYR A 433 -21.25 -18.40 -0.64
N VAL A 434 -20.88 -17.27 -0.05
CA VAL A 434 -20.99 -17.04 1.40
C VAL A 434 -22.42 -17.15 1.93
N TYR A 435 -23.40 -16.61 1.18
CA TYR A 435 -24.77 -16.45 1.69
C TYR A 435 -25.80 -17.39 1.07
N LEU A 436 -25.67 -17.75 -0.22
CA LEU A 436 -26.72 -18.47 -0.94
C LEU A 436 -26.45 -19.96 -1.08
N PHE A 437 -25.18 -20.37 -1.22
CA PHE A 437 -24.84 -21.79 -1.33
C PHE A 437 -24.73 -22.44 0.04
N ARG A 438 -25.06 -23.75 0.09
CA ARG A 438 -24.92 -24.58 1.27
C ARG A 438 -23.61 -25.35 1.24
N SER A 439 -23.14 -25.73 2.42
CA SER A 439 -21.97 -26.60 2.62
C SER A 439 -22.38 -27.79 3.50
N ASP A 440 -21.81 -28.95 3.26
CA ASP A 440 -21.97 -30.13 4.12
C ASP A 440 -21.42 -29.91 5.54
N ASP A 441 -20.57 -28.90 5.70
CA ASP A 441 -19.95 -28.51 6.97
C ASP A 441 -20.70 -27.40 7.75
N GLU A 442 -21.95 -27.09 7.39
CA GLU A 442 -22.75 -26.01 8.04
C GLU A 442 -22.85 -26.15 9.56
N SER A 443 -22.85 -27.37 10.08
CA SER A 443 -22.92 -27.67 11.52
C SER A 443 -21.59 -27.49 12.26
N LYS A 444 -20.44 -27.31 11.55
CA LYS A 444 -19.13 -27.19 12.16
C LYS A 444 -18.78 -25.71 12.40
N PRO A 445 -18.80 -25.23 13.66
CA PRO A 445 -18.49 -23.83 13.96
C PRO A 445 -17.01 -23.53 13.66
N LEU A 446 -16.75 -22.32 13.15
CA LEU A 446 -15.40 -21.81 12.94
C LEU A 446 -14.90 -21.11 14.21
N ALA A 447 -13.84 -21.64 14.81
CA ALA A 447 -13.17 -21.01 15.93
C ALA A 447 -12.24 -19.90 15.42
N ILE A 448 -12.51 -18.67 15.84
CA ILE A 448 -11.69 -17.50 15.51
C ILE A 448 -10.96 -17.04 16.76
N SER A 449 -9.67 -16.80 16.66
CA SER A 449 -8.88 -16.30 17.78
C SER A 449 -9.21 -14.83 18.10
N ARG A 450 -8.96 -14.42 19.34
CA ARG A 450 -9.19 -13.05 19.80
C ARG A 450 -8.44 -11.99 18.99
N PRO A 451 -7.13 -12.13 18.66
CA PRO A 451 -6.39 -11.16 17.88
C PRO A 451 -7.04 -10.88 16.52
N TYR A 452 -7.47 -11.94 15.81
CA TYR A 452 -8.16 -11.80 14.53
C TYR A 452 -9.49 -11.04 14.66
N SER A 453 -10.25 -11.39 15.69
CA SER A 453 -11.53 -10.72 15.96
C SER A 453 -11.34 -9.23 16.25
N ILE A 454 -10.33 -8.85 17.04
CA ILE A 454 -9.99 -7.45 17.34
C ILE A 454 -9.59 -6.72 16.07
N ALA A 455 -8.64 -7.26 15.30
CA ALA A 455 -8.15 -6.64 14.07
C ALA A 455 -9.28 -6.43 13.06
N LEU A 456 -10.11 -7.45 12.80
CA LEU A 456 -11.24 -7.36 11.89
C LEU A 456 -12.29 -6.35 12.39
N THR A 457 -12.59 -6.32 13.67
CA THR A 457 -13.55 -5.37 14.23
C THR A 457 -13.10 -3.93 14.03
N ILE A 458 -11.81 -3.62 14.30
CA ILE A 458 -11.24 -2.29 14.06
C ILE A 458 -11.37 -1.90 12.59
N LEU A 459 -11.01 -2.80 11.67
CA LEU A 459 -11.06 -2.54 10.23
C LEU A 459 -12.49 -2.34 9.73
N ILE A 460 -13.46 -3.18 10.16
CA ILE A 460 -14.86 -3.06 9.74
C ILE A 460 -15.49 -1.78 10.25
N ILE A 461 -15.25 -1.42 11.51
CA ILE A 461 -15.68 -0.13 12.05
C ILE A 461 -15.04 1.01 11.26
N GLY A 462 -13.75 0.93 10.95
CA GLY A 462 -13.04 1.91 10.12
C GLY A 462 -13.67 2.08 8.73
N ILE A 463 -14.01 0.99 8.04
CA ILE A 463 -14.67 1.03 6.72
C ILE A 463 -15.99 1.80 6.79
N ILE A 464 -16.81 1.51 7.81
CA ILE A 464 -18.11 2.15 8.00
C ILE A 464 -17.92 3.63 8.35
N LEU A 465 -17.05 3.96 9.31
CA LEU A 465 -16.81 5.33 9.75
C LEU A 465 -16.26 6.22 8.62
N VAL A 466 -15.26 5.74 7.87
CA VAL A 466 -14.69 6.50 6.75
C VAL A 466 -15.70 6.69 5.62
N GLY A 467 -16.61 5.73 5.43
CA GLY A 467 -17.65 5.83 4.40
C GLY A 467 -18.81 6.74 4.80
N THR A 468 -19.34 6.57 6.03
CA THR A 468 -20.52 7.33 6.50
C THR A 468 -20.18 8.75 6.98
N PHE A 469 -19.03 8.92 7.62
CA PHE A 469 -18.54 10.20 8.13
C PHE A 469 -17.32 10.66 7.34
N PHE A 470 -17.44 10.73 6.01
CA PHE A 470 -16.31 11.02 5.13
C PHE A 470 -15.76 12.45 5.25
N GLY A 471 -16.56 13.42 5.68
CA GLY A 471 -16.18 14.84 5.73
C GLY A 471 -14.86 15.12 6.48
N PRO A 472 -14.71 14.71 7.76
CA PRO A 472 -13.44 14.88 8.48
C PRO A 472 -12.25 14.22 7.78
N TRP A 473 -12.42 13.02 7.24
CA TRP A 473 -11.36 12.30 6.52
C TRP A 473 -10.97 12.99 5.22
N PHE A 474 -11.95 13.56 4.52
CA PHE A 474 -11.69 14.35 3.32
C PHE A 474 -10.92 15.61 3.65
N ASN A 475 -11.28 16.34 4.71
CA ASN A 475 -10.57 17.54 5.15
C ASN A 475 -9.12 17.23 5.55
N ILE A 476 -8.89 16.15 6.30
CA ILE A 476 -7.54 15.67 6.62
C ILE A 476 -6.78 15.32 5.35
N SER A 477 -7.39 14.61 4.41
CA SER A 477 -6.77 14.27 3.13
C SER A 477 -6.42 15.51 2.30
N THR A 478 -7.26 16.57 2.38
CA THR A 478 -6.97 17.85 1.72
C THR A 478 -5.77 18.55 2.34
N GLN A 479 -5.69 18.57 3.66
CA GLN A 479 -4.54 19.14 4.38
C GLN A 479 -3.25 18.38 4.06
N ILE A 480 -3.30 17.04 4.03
CA ILE A 480 -2.16 16.21 3.66
C ILE A 480 -1.73 16.48 2.21
N ALA A 481 -2.68 16.53 1.28
CA ALA A 481 -2.39 16.77 -0.12
C ALA A 481 -1.84 18.18 -0.39
N SER A 482 -2.25 19.19 0.39
CA SER A 482 -1.75 20.56 0.23
C SER A 482 -0.26 20.71 0.54
N SER A 483 0.34 19.81 1.33
CA SER A 483 1.78 19.84 1.58
C SER A 483 2.64 19.38 0.37
N LEU A 484 2.03 18.93 -0.73
CA LEU A 484 2.74 18.61 -1.97
C LEU A 484 3.04 19.85 -2.83
N PHE A 485 2.29 20.92 -2.64
CA PHE A 485 2.44 22.20 -3.34
C PHE A 485 3.16 23.20 -2.44
#